data_88004f28df31b8d6b96f9936c63e9d96
#
_entry.id   88004f28df31b8d6b96f9936c63e9d96
#
_cell.length_a   1.000
_cell.length_b   1.000
_cell.length_c   1.000
_cell.angle_alpha   90.00
_cell.angle_beta   90.00
_cell.angle_gamma   90.00
#
_symmetry.space_group_name_H-M   'P 1'
#
loop_
_entity.id
_entity.type
_entity.pdbx_description
1 polymer ?
#
loop_
_entity_poly.entity_id
_entity_poly.type
_entity_poly.pdbx_seq_one_letter_code
_entity_poly.pdbx_strand_id
1 'polypeptide(L)'
;MTQRSIYQNLDPTLNGYHPDWYDKNAKLISRKPGCSVISYQCNGTGILYDYSIFPGIDLIFMDFNCSDIFDEPNEMRNVLEIRHYQEGRVEFEFEGDKVFHLQQDEFCVNGMLNMPARYSFPFDYCSGLSLVLDKNSMTEVTRSQRALFQIDISVLEEDLDTAHQWYICKTPPSMCHVFEELYAA
;
A
#
# COMPACT_ATOMS: atom_id res chain seq x y z
N MET A 1 22.84 7.98 0.72
CA MET A 1 22.41 8.55 2.03
C MET A 1 21.71 7.47 2.78
N THR A 2 22.10 7.19 3.98
CA THR A 2 21.73 6.00 4.77
C THR A 2 20.27 6.06 5.19
N GLN A 3 19.53 4.94 5.13
CA GLN A 3 18.15 4.67 5.64
C GLN A 3 17.82 5.24 7.06
N ARG A 4 18.65 6.07 7.62
CA ARG A 4 18.53 6.62 8.98
C ARG A 4 17.63 7.85 9.10
N SER A 5 17.23 8.51 8.00
CA SER A 5 16.62 9.84 8.12
C SER A 5 15.12 9.82 8.38
N ILE A 6 14.39 8.86 7.83
CA ILE A 6 12.93 8.73 8.09
C ILE A 6 12.67 8.26 9.52
N TYR A 7 13.49 7.35 10.04
CA TYR A 7 13.30 6.77 11.38
C TYR A 7 13.43 7.75 12.55
N GLN A 8 14.06 8.92 12.35
CA GLN A 8 14.31 9.86 13.45
C GLN A 8 13.12 10.76 13.77
N ASN A 9 12.12 10.82 12.88
CA ASN A 9 10.97 11.74 13.02
C ASN A 9 9.63 11.02 13.21
N LEU A 10 9.61 9.68 13.24
CA LEU A 10 8.37 8.94 13.46
C LEU A 10 7.95 9.03 14.94
N ASP A 11 6.70 9.36 15.15
CA ASP A 11 6.12 9.38 16.48
C ASP A 11 6.14 7.95 17.08
N PRO A 12 6.84 7.72 18.20
CA PRO A 12 6.94 6.39 18.80
C PRO A 12 5.61 5.85 19.33
N THR A 13 4.57 6.68 19.40
CA THR A 13 3.23 6.26 19.80
C THR A 13 2.43 5.69 18.61
N LEU A 14 2.86 5.91 17.38
CA LEU A 14 2.23 5.35 16.19
C LEU A 14 2.52 3.85 16.11
N ASN A 15 1.46 3.09 16.01
CA ASN A 15 1.51 1.65 15.88
C ASN A 15 1.23 1.28 14.42
N GLY A 16 2.29 1.11 13.62
CA GLY A 16 2.23 0.77 12.22
C GLY A 16 1.82 -0.68 11.92
N TYR A 17 1.08 -1.33 12.76
CA TYR A 17 0.55 -2.66 12.47
C TYR A 17 -0.94 -2.67 12.78
N HIS A 18 -1.71 -2.71 11.72
CA HIS A 18 -3.15 -2.88 11.75
C HIS A 18 -3.46 -4.32 11.33
N PRO A 19 -3.65 -5.26 12.28
CA PRO A 19 -3.87 -6.67 11.95
C PRO A 19 -5.05 -6.89 11.00
N ASP A 20 -6.03 -5.99 11.04
CA ASP A 20 -7.21 -6.04 10.19
C ASP A 20 -6.93 -5.65 8.72
N TRP A 21 -5.74 -5.09 8.42
CA TRP A 21 -5.32 -4.74 7.05
C TRP A 21 -4.67 -5.90 6.32
N TYR A 22 -4.27 -6.92 7.06
CA TYR A 22 -3.57 -8.08 6.52
C TYR A 22 -4.43 -9.32 6.64
N ASP A 23 -4.34 -10.20 5.68
CA ASP A 23 -5.01 -11.48 5.72
C ASP A 23 -4.30 -12.47 6.67
N LYS A 24 -4.84 -13.68 6.76
CA LYS A 24 -4.26 -14.75 7.60
C LYS A 24 -2.88 -15.24 7.16
N ASN A 25 -2.46 -14.92 5.92
CA ASN A 25 -1.16 -15.30 5.37
C ASN A 25 -0.05 -14.34 5.82
N ALA A 26 -0.44 -13.21 6.39
CA ALA A 26 0.49 -12.22 6.94
C ALA A 26 0.87 -12.55 8.38
N LYS A 27 2.16 -12.52 8.69
CA LYS A 27 2.70 -12.76 10.02
C LYS A 27 3.64 -11.65 10.43
N LEU A 28 3.32 -10.99 11.54
CA LEU A 28 4.23 -10.02 12.14
C LEU A 28 5.52 -10.70 12.60
N ILE A 29 6.67 -10.31 12.03
CA ILE A 29 7.99 -10.83 12.38
C ILE A 29 8.64 -9.97 13.46
N SER A 30 8.55 -8.65 13.31
CA SER A 30 9.23 -7.69 14.15
C SER A 30 8.43 -6.40 14.24
N ARG A 31 8.51 -5.74 15.38
CA ARG A 31 7.89 -4.44 15.62
C ARG A 31 8.88 -3.52 16.31
N LYS A 32 9.03 -2.33 15.75
CA LYS A 32 9.81 -1.22 16.33
C LYS A 32 8.91 0.02 16.34
N PRO A 33 9.21 1.04 17.14
CA PRO A 33 8.48 2.30 17.06
C PRO A 33 8.43 2.82 15.62
N GLY A 34 7.22 3.02 15.12
CA GLY A 34 6.96 3.52 13.77
C GLY A 34 7.20 2.54 12.60
N CYS A 35 7.63 1.29 12.86
CA CYS A 35 7.86 0.31 11.81
C CYS A 35 7.51 -1.11 12.25
N SER A 36 6.73 -1.80 11.44
CA SER A 36 6.44 -3.23 11.57
C SER A 36 6.99 -3.99 10.36
N VAL A 37 7.56 -5.16 10.58
CA VAL A 37 8.02 -6.06 9.52
C VAL A 37 7.10 -7.26 9.50
N ILE A 38 6.51 -7.52 8.34
CA ILE A 38 5.51 -8.53 8.14
C ILE A 38 6.01 -9.50 7.07
N SER A 39 5.93 -10.79 7.34
CA SER A 39 6.17 -11.84 6.36
C SER A 39 4.85 -12.30 5.79
N TYR A 40 4.79 -12.45 4.48
CA TYR A 40 3.68 -13.09 3.78
C TYR A 40 3.99 -14.54 3.48
N GLN A 41 3.04 -15.42 3.76
CA GLN A 41 3.16 -16.82 3.40
C GLN A 41 2.87 -16.99 1.90
N CYS A 42 3.90 -17.33 1.13
CA CYS A 42 3.83 -17.57 -0.30
C CYS A 42 4.80 -18.71 -0.69
N ASN A 43 4.78 -19.12 -1.95
CA ASN A 43 5.77 -20.05 -2.49
C ASN A 43 7.07 -19.31 -2.82
N GLY A 44 7.82 -18.93 -1.76
CA GLY A 44 9.01 -18.10 -1.84
C GLY A 44 9.12 -17.21 -0.61
N THR A 45 9.50 -15.95 -0.78
CA THR A 45 9.57 -14.96 0.29
C THR A 45 8.77 -13.72 -0.05
N GLY A 46 7.95 -13.25 0.90
CA GLY A 46 7.24 -11.99 0.82
C GLY A 46 7.45 -11.21 2.10
N ILE A 47 7.96 -10.00 1.99
CA ILE A 47 8.22 -9.12 3.13
C ILE A 47 7.57 -7.77 2.89
N LEU A 48 6.89 -7.28 3.92
CA LEU A 48 6.36 -5.92 3.97
C LEU A 48 7.03 -5.17 5.11
N TYR A 49 7.39 -3.92 4.84
CA TYR A 49 7.88 -2.96 5.83
C TYR A 49 6.84 -1.86 5.96
N ASP A 50 6.08 -1.89 7.02
CA ASP A 50 4.95 -1.01 7.28
C ASP A 50 5.37 0.12 8.22
N TYR A 51 5.38 1.33 7.70
CA TYR A 51 5.74 2.55 8.41
C TYR A 51 4.52 3.41 8.67
N SER A 52 4.12 3.53 9.93
CA SER A 52 3.11 4.51 10.34
C SER A 52 3.69 5.92 10.30
N ILE A 53 3.23 6.72 9.34
CA ILE A 53 3.69 8.10 9.15
C ILE A 53 2.85 9.06 9.97
N PHE A 54 1.54 8.86 9.96
CA PHE A 54 0.55 9.61 10.75
C PHE A 54 -0.57 8.66 11.19
N PRO A 55 -1.39 9.02 12.18
CA PRO A 55 -2.58 8.24 12.52
C PRO A 55 -3.45 8.01 11.27
N GLY A 56 -3.60 6.75 10.87
CA GLY A 56 -4.37 6.36 9.69
C GLY A 56 -3.65 6.57 8.34
N ILE A 57 -2.36 6.87 8.35
CA ILE A 57 -1.55 6.96 7.12
C ILE A 57 -0.30 6.11 7.30
N ASP A 58 -0.22 5.03 6.54
CA ASP A 58 0.92 4.12 6.54
C ASP A 58 1.56 4.04 5.15
N LEU A 59 2.89 3.97 5.14
CA LEU A 59 3.69 3.72 3.95
C LEU A 59 4.26 2.32 4.06
N ILE A 60 3.87 1.46 3.12
CA ILE A 60 4.23 0.05 3.13
C ILE A 60 5.15 -0.22 1.94
N PHE A 61 6.40 -0.58 2.20
CA PHE A 61 7.28 -1.12 1.18
C PHE A 61 7.08 -2.62 1.10
N MET A 62 7.08 -3.14 -0.12
CA MET A 62 6.88 -4.56 -0.39
C MET A 62 8.03 -5.13 -1.22
N ASP A 63 8.43 -6.34 -0.88
CA ASP A 63 9.45 -7.13 -1.57
C ASP A 63 8.96 -8.58 -1.63
N PHE A 64 8.58 -9.02 -2.81
CA PHE A 64 8.08 -10.36 -3.08
C PHE A 64 9.01 -11.09 -4.05
N ASN A 65 9.54 -12.22 -3.60
CA ASN A 65 10.30 -13.19 -4.40
C ASN A 65 9.50 -14.50 -4.43
N CYS A 66 8.41 -14.51 -5.17
CA CYS A 66 7.50 -15.64 -5.31
C CYS A 66 6.64 -15.48 -6.57
N SER A 67 6.01 -16.57 -7.02
CA SER A 67 5.18 -16.55 -8.23
C SER A 67 3.79 -15.96 -7.98
N ASP A 68 3.25 -16.14 -6.78
CA ASP A 68 1.90 -15.70 -6.44
C ASP A 68 1.67 -15.60 -4.93
N ILE A 69 0.62 -14.87 -4.58
CA ILE A 69 0.00 -14.88 -3.26
C ILE A 69 -1.52 -14.96 -3.41
N PHE A 70 -2.16 -15.69 -2.52
CA PHE A 70 -3.61 -15.72 -2.41
C PHE A 70 -4.02 -14.77 -1.27
N ASP A 71 -4.89 -13.83 -1.58
CA ASP A 71 -5.49 -12.94 -0.60
C ASP A 71 -6.90 -13.48 -0.28
N GLU A 72 -7.19 -13.73 0.98
CA GLU A 72 -8.56 -13.94 1.43
C GLU A 72 -9.07 -12.57 1.87
N PRO A 73 -9.98 -11.95 1.11
CA PRO A 73 -10.45 -10.62 1.43
C PRO A 73 -11.04 -10.61 2.85
N ASN A 74 -10.36 -9.87 3.72
CA ASN A 74 -10.91 -9.52 5.02
C ASN A 74 -12.09 -8.56 4.83
N GLU A 75 -13.10 -8.69 5.68
CA GLU A 75 -14.31 -7.88 5.62
C GLU A 75 -14.00 -6.38 5.55
N MET A 76 -14.65 -5.73 4.60
CA MET A 76 -14.82 -4.28 4.38
C MET A 76 -13.87 -3.34 5.13
N ARG A 77 -12.75 -3.04 4.53
CA ARG A 77 -11.82 -2.02 5.02
C ARG A 77 -12.16 -0.67 4.42
N ASN A 78 -12.34 0.33 5.25
CA ASN A 78 -12.59 1.69 4.79
C ASN A 78 -11.27 2.43 4.51
N VAL A 79 -10.46 1.88 3.62
CA VAL A 79 -9.16 2.41 3.24
C VAL A 79 -9.10 2.72 1.76
N LEU A 80 -8.33 3.76 1.44
CA LEU A 80 -7.87 4.08 0.10
C LEU A 80 -6.40 3.71 0.02
N GLU A 81 -6.00 3.09 -1.07
CA GLU A 81 -4.63 2.68 -1.30
C GLU A 81 -4.11 3.26 -2.60
N ILE A 82 -2.87 3.76 -2.57
CA ILE A 82 -2.11 4.19 -3.74
C ILE A 82 -0.88 3.29 -3.83
N ARG A 83 -0.81 2.46 -4.89
CA ARG A 83 0.29 1.52 -5.12
C ARG A 83 1.16 1.99 -6.26
N HIS A 84 2.47 1.81 -6.11
CA HIS A 84 3.45 2.02 -7.17
C HIS A 84 4.48 0.89 -7.12
N TYR A 85 4.84 0.35 -8.29
CA TYR A 85 5.85 -0.70 -8.38
C TYR A 85 7.15 -0.15 -8.97
N GLN A 86 8.25 -0.41 -8.26
CA GLN A 86 9.60 -0.03 -8.69
C GLN A 86 10.17 -1.05 -9.67
N GLU A 87 9.94 -2.33 -9.40
CA GLU A 87 10.42 -3.43 -10.22
C GLU A 87 9.38 -4.54 -10.32
N GLY A 88 9.42 -5.27 -11.42
CA GLY A 88 8.55 -6.40 -11.67
C GLY A 88 7.19 -6.00 -12.25
N ARG A 89 6.27 -6.95 -12.18
CA ARG A 89 4.88 -6.82 -12.62
C ARG A 89 4.00 -7.65 -11.71
N VAL A 90 2.83 -7.15 -11.40
CA VAL A 90 1.79 -7.90 -10.71
C VAL A 90 0.55 -8.01 -11.60
N GLU A 91 -0.09 -9.14 -11.56
CA GLU A 91 -1.39 -9.39 -12.15
C GLU A 91 -2.39 -9.64 -11.01
N PHE A 92 -3.50 -8.93 -11.07
CA PHE A 92 -4.58 -8.98 -10.09
C PHE A 92 -5.74 -9.77 -10.69
N GLU A 93 -6.03 -10.93 -10.14
CA GLU A 93 -7.12 -11.79 -10.57
C GLU A 93 -8.34 -11.58 -9.67
N PHE A 94 -9.42 -11.08 -10.25
CA PHE A 94 -10.68 -10.84 -9.56
C PHE A 94 -11.70 -11.94 -9.87
N GLU A 95 -12.75 -12.01 -9.10
CA GLU A 95 -13.88 -12.88 -9.41
C GLU A 95 -14.45 -12.57 -10.81
N GLY A 96 -14.87 -13.61 -11.57
CA GLY A 96 -15.42 -13.48 -12.90
C GLY A 96 -14.38 -13.26 -14.02
N ASP A 97 -13.21 -13.83 -13.87
CA ASP A 97 -12.12 -13.86 -14.88
C ASP A 97 -11.60 -12.47 -15.31
N LYS A 98 -11.78 -11.48 -14.46
CA LYS A 98 -11.20 -10.16 -14.68
C LYS A 98 -9.77 -10.13 -14.19
N VAL A 99 -8.84 -9.75 -15.08
CA VAL A 99 -7.42 -9.59 -14.76
C VAL A 99 -7.00 -8.17 -15.08
N PHE A 100 -6.41 -7.50 -14.10
CA PHE A 100 -5.69 -6.26 -14.29
C PHE A 100 -4.21 -6.51 -14.04
N HIS A 101 -3.36 -5.62 -14.53
CA HIS A 101 -1.94 -5.67 -14.22
C HIS A 101 -1.42 -4.29 -13.87
N LEU A 102 -0.40 -4.26 -13.04
CA LEU A 102 0.38 -3.10 -12.70
C LEU A 102 1.86 -3.46 -12.84
N GLN A 103 2.61 -2.63 -13.51
CA GLN A 103 4.03 -2.84 -13.80
C GLN A 103 4.84 -1.61 -13.43
N GLN A 104 6.14 -1.71 -13.61
CA GLN A 104 7.06 -0.59 -13.41
C GLN A 104 6.56 0.69 -14.13
N ASP A 105 6.76 1.84 -13.50
CA ASP A 105 6.31 3.16 -13.97
C ASP A 105 4.79 3.35 -14.07
N GLU A 106 4.03 2.47 -13.45
CA GLU A 106 2.58 2.61 -13.29
C GLU A 106 2.21 2.73 -11.82
N PHE A 107 1.13 3.45 -11.55
CA PHE A 107 0.52 3.46 -10.23
C PHE A 107 -0.95 3.12 -10.29
N CYS A 108 -1.47 2.65 -9.18
CA CYS A 108 -2.85 2.30 -9.00
C CYS A 108 -3.44 3.04 -7.81
N VAL A 109 -4.69 3.46 -7.93
CA VAL A 109 -5.52 3.93 -6.81
C VAL A 109 -6.73 3.02 -6.70
N ASN A 110 -6.93 2.45 -5.52
CA ASN A 110 -8.05 1.55 -5.26
C ASN A 110 -8.60 1.70 -3.84
N GLY A 111 -9.89 1.49 -3.69
CA GLY A 111 -10.50 1.21 -2.39
C GLY A 111 -10.49 -0.30 -2.12
N MET A 112 -10.52 -0.69 -0.86
CA MET A 112 -10.46 -2.12 -0.49
C MET A 112 -11.83 -2.84 -0.48
N LEU A 113 -12.83 -2.31 -1.17
CA LEU A 113 -14.13 -2.98 -1.31
C LEU A 113 -14.13 -4.05 -2.40
N ASN A 114 -13.22 -3.98 -3.34
CA ASN A 114 -13.09 -4.90 -4.46
C ASN A 114 -11.65 -5.38 -4.56
N MET A 115 -11.28 -6.35 -3.73
CA MET A 115 -9.93 -6.91 -3.68
C MET A 115 -9.80 -8.10 -4.62
N PRO A 116 -8.64 -8.29 -5.27
CA PRO A 116 -8.38 -9.48 -6.05
C PRO A 116 -8.29 -10.73 -5.17
N ALA A 117 -8.74 -11.86 -5.69
CA ALA A 117 -8.61 -13.14 -5.01
C ALA A 117 -7.19 -13.70 -5.10
N ARG A 118 -6.39 -13.24 -6.07
CA ARG A 118 -5.02 -13.68 -6.28
C ARG A 118 -4.17 -12.57 -6.87
N TYR A 119 -2.91 -12.54 -6.44
CA TYR A 119 -1.84 -11.73 -7.02
C TYR A 119 -0.82 -12.68 -7.64
N SER A 120 -0.54 -12.52 -8.93
CA SER A 120 0.47 -13.29 -9.65
C SER A 120 1.64 -12.40 -10.03
N PHE A 121 2.86 -12.91 -9.88
CA PHE A 121 4.10 -12.23 -10.23
C PHE A 121 4.79 -12.95 -11.38
N PRO A 122 4.54 -12.57 -12.65
CA PRO A 122 5.02 -13.30 -13.83
C PRO A 122 6.55 -13.44 -13.93
N PHE A 123 7.29 -12.62 -13.19
CA PHE A 123 8.77 -12.66 -13.16
C PHE A 123 9.31 -13.26 -11.86
N ASP A 124 8.46 -13.90 -11.04
CA ASP A 124 8.79 -14.41 -9.71
C ASP A 124 9.37 -13.35 -8.75
N TYR A 125 9.24 -12.09 -9.10
CA TYR A 125 9.73 -10.95 -8.34
C TYR A 125 8.88 -9.72 -8.56
N CYS A 126 8.64 -8.98 -7.46
CA CYS A 126 7.99 -7.70 -7.51
C CYS A 126 8.37 -6.86 -6.28
N SER A 127 8.79 -5.63 -6.49
CA SER A 127 9.02 -4.68 -5.40
C SER A 127 8.31 -3.36 -5.66
N GLY A 128 7.87 -2.72 -4.58
CA GLY A 128 7.12 -1.48 -4.69
C GLY A 128 6.76 -0.88 -3.35
N LEU A 129 5.84 0.06 -3.39
CA LEU A 129 5.27 0.67 -2.19
C LEU A 129 3.77 0.87 -2.32
N SER A 130 3.11 0.90 -1.16
CA SER A 130 1.72 1.31 -1.01
C SER A 130 1.62 2.42 0.02
N LEU A 131 0.91 3.49 -0.31
CA LEU A 131 0.43 4.47 0.66
C LEU A 131 -1.01 4.09 1.01
N VAL A 132 -1.25 3.75 2.27
CA VAL A 132 -2.55 3.32 2.78
C VAL A 132 -3.15 4.42 3.65
N LEU A 133 -4.38 4.80 3.35
CA LEU A 133 -5.13 5.87 4.00
C LEU A 133 -6.37 5.30 4.67
N ASP A 134 -6.38 5.15 6.00
CA ASP A 134 -7.56 4.75 6.77
C ASP A 134 -8.49 5.96 6.95
N LYS A 135 -9.59 5.94 6.20
CA LYS A 135 -10.56 7.04 6.18
C LYS A 135 -11.22 7.30 7.54
N ASN A 136 -11.36 6.28 8.38
CA ASN A 136 -11.95 6.44 9.71
C ASN A 136 -11.00 7.19 10.65
N SER A 137 -9.72 6.83 10.64
CA SER A 137 -8.69 7.50 11.45
C SER A 137 -8.32 8.88 10.90
N MET A 138 -8.31 9.04 9.57
CA MET A 138 -8.01 10.33 8.94
C MET A 138 -9.04 11.42 9.22
N THR A 139 -10.30 11.11 9.47
CA THR A 139 -11.33 12.14 9.80
C THR A 139 -10.97 12.95 11.03
N GLU A 140 -10.25 12.39 11.99
CA GLU A 140 -9.76 13.12 13.16
C GLU A 140 -8.50 13.93 12.86
N VAL A 141 -7.55 13.35 12.12
CA VAL A 141 -6.29 13.98 11.73
C VAL A 141 -6.54 15.13 10.76
N THR A 142 -7.36 14.92 9.73
CA THR A 142 -7.67 15.97 8.74
C THR A 142 -8.48 17.11 9.33
N ARG A 143 -9.28 16.91 10.36
CA ARG A 143 -9.94 18.02 11.08
C ARG A 143 -8.95 18.91 11.80
N SER A 144 -7.88 18.35 12.36
CA SER A 144 -6.85 19.11 13.10
C SER A 144 -5.74 19.67 12.20
N GLN A 145 -5.49 19.06 11.04
CA GLN A 145 -4.35 19.39 10.16
C GLN A 145 -4.76 19.73 8.71
N ARG A 146 -6.02 20.05 8.44
CA ARG A 146 -6.54 20.42 7.11
C ARG A 146 -5.67 21.44 6.36
N ALA A 147 -4.96 22.29 7.10
CA ALA A 147 -4.06 23.29 6.52
C ALA A 147 -2.77 22.69 5.93
N LEU A 148 -2.36 21.48 6.34
CA LEU A 148 -1.11 20.87 5.90
C LEU A 148 -1.27 20.00 4.66
N PHE A 149 -2.39 19.31 4.52
CA PHE A 149 -2.52 18.32 3.46
C PHE A 149 -3.33 18.76 2.25
N GLN A 150 -4.19 19.76 2.33
CA GLN A 150 -5.06 20.29 1.24
C GLN A 150 -5.70 19.19 0.33
N ILE A 151 -5.70 17.94 0.78
CA ILE A 151 -6.22 16.80 0.03
C ILE A 151 -7.61 16.47 0.57
N ASP A 152 -8.61 16.58 -0.29
CA ASP A 152 -9.94 16.06 -0.01
C ASP A 152 -10.05 14.65 -0.59
N ILE A 153 -9.88 13.64 0.27
CA ILE A 153 -9.91 12.23 -0.13
C ILE A 153 -11.28 11.85 -0.68
N SER A 154 -12.36 12.47 -0.19
CA SER A 154 -13.70 12.18 -0.69
C SER A 154 -13.85 12.61 -2.15
N VAL A 155 -13.26 13.73 -2.54
CA VAL A 155 -13.25 14.16 -3.95
C VAL A 155 -12.47 13.18 -4.82
N LEU A 156 -11.30 12.74 -4.34
CA LEU A 156 -10.51 11.74 -5.06
C LEU A 156 -11.26 10.42 -5.26
N GLU A 157 -12.00 9.98 -4.25
CA GLU A 157 -12.79 8.76 -4.32
C GLU A 157 -13.97 8.86 -5.27
N GLU A 158 -14.68 10.00 -5.25
CA GLU A 158 -15.80 10.26 -6.16
C GLU A 158 -15.31 10.36 -7.61
N ASP A 159 -14.24 11.11 -7.86
CA ASP A 159 -13.67 11.32 -9.19
C ASP A 159 -13.15 10.03 -9.83
N LEU A 160 -12.56 9.13 -9.03
CA LEU A 160 -11.97 7.88 -9.50
C LEU A 160 -12.88 6.66 -9.32
N ASP A 161 -14.06 6.81 -8.70
CA ASP A 161 -14.98 5.70 -8.38
C ASP A 161 -14.29 4.50 -7.73
N THR A 162 -13.39 4.78 -6.79
CA THR A 162 -12.51 3.75 -6.17
C THR A 162 -13.28 2.68 -5.38
N ALA A 163 -14.54 2.92 -5.08
CA ALA A 163 -15.41 1.93 -4.46
C ALA A 163 -15.75 0.75 -5.39
N HIS A 164 -15.76 0.97 -6.71
CA HIS A 164 -16.21 -0.02 -7.68
C HIS A 164 -15.13 -0.45 -8.66
N GLN A 165 -14.06 0.33 -8.81
CA GLN A 165 -13.02 0.07 -9.79
C GLN A 165 -11.63 0.41 -9.28
N TRP A 166 -10.65 -0.19 -9.91
CA TRP A 166 -9.25 0.13 -9.74
C TRP A 166 -8.83 1.10 -10.83
N TYR A 167 -8.26 2.22 -10.44
CA TYR A 167 -7.71 3.20 -11.35
C TYR A 167 -6.22 2.92 -11.55
N ILE A 168 -5.84 2.53 -12.76
CA ILE A 168 -4.44 2.24 -13.11
C ILE A 168 -4.02 3.16 -14.23
N CYS A 169 -2.88 3.84 -14.08
CA CYS A 169 -2.31 4.66 -15.13
C CYS A 169 -0.79 4.75 -15.04
N LYS A 170 -0.18 5.25 -16.12
CA LYS A 170 1.26 5.58 -16.08
C LYS A 170 1.53 6.70 -15.10
N THR A 171 2.64 6.58 -14.38
CA THR A 171 3.09 7.62 -13.45
C THR A 171 3.44 8.88 -14.23
N PRO A 172 2.76 10.01 -13.98
CA PRO A 172 3.09 11.26 -14.62
C PRO A 172 4.52 11.71 -14.25
N PRO A 173 5.26 12.38 -15.15
CA PRO A 173 6.61 12.85 -14.85
C PRO A 173 6.71 13.72 -13.59
N SER A 174 5.65 14.45 -13.26
CA SER A 174 5.56 15.26 -12.02
C SER A 174 5.51 14.42 -10.74
N MET A 175 5.15 13.14 -10.82
CA MET A 175 5.10 12.22 -9.69
C MET A 175 6.30 11.28 -9.63
N CYS A 176 7.02 11.07 -10.74
CA CYS A 176 8.16 10.14 -10.76
C CYS A 176 9.18 10.45 -9.67
N HIS A 177 9.59 11.72 -9.55
CA HIS A 177 10.58 12.11 -8.53
C HIS A 177 10.09 11.90 -7.10
N VAL A 178 8.78 11.99 -6.84
CA VAL A 178 8.21 11.73 -5.51
C VAL A 178 8.39 10.27 -5.13
N PHE A 179 8.10 9.35 -6.05
CA PHE A 179 8.32 7.93 -5.82
C PHE A 179 9.82 7.61 -5.71
N GLU A 180 10.68 8.21 -6.55
CA GLU A 180 12.13 8.06 -6.44
C GLU A 180 12.65 8.49 -5.07
N GLU A 181 12.18 9.63 -4.54
CA GLU A 181 12.54 10.09 -3.20
C GLU A 181 12.04 9.15 -2.11
N LEU A 182 10.81 8.61 -2.22
CA LEU A 182 10.28 7.64 -1.27
C LEU A 182 11.10 6.35 -1.26
N TYR A 183 11.54 5.85 -2.42
CA TYR A 183 12.40 4.66 -2.50
C TYR A 183 13.83 4.92 -1.99
N ALA A 184 14.31 6.15 -2.05
CA ALA A 184 15.65 6.53 -1.60
C ALA A 184 15.73 6.82 -0.10
N ALA A 185 14.60 6.99 0.57
CA ALA A 185 14.50 7.37 1.98
C ALA A 185 14.72 6.18 2.92
#